data_11903fdf665cd022943271939bac0242
#
_entry.id   11903fdf665cd022943271939bac0242
#
_cell.length_a   1.000
_cell.length_b   1.000
_cell.length_c   1.000
_cell.angle_alpha   90.00
_cell.angle_beta   90.00
_cell.angle_gamma   90.00
#
_symmetry.space_group_name_H-M   'P 1'
#
loop_
_entity.id
_entity.type
_entity.pdbx_description
1 polymer ?
#
loop_
_entity_poly.entity_id
_entity_poly.type
_entity_poly.pdbx_seq_one_letter_code
_entity_poly.pdbx_strand_id
1 'polypeptide(L)'
;MKNDDIAILVLSIQRKGANKTVRYLERNNFDDYTVMIPSGLDDEIAESYGDHAFVYDVDEMKKKVDFMGTDIQNGASVGRMACNDWIRTRPDYKMAVVLDDDYGGVVSDYTTVPTLNNRTFYEIVKAVYKLGKDLGIITGGYSGGAHPDTKKNIMNVWLIDKDIEDRGLNKILNEDVCYSIMCWHRGKANFGLGNVLRSGAQTAEMEKLDGNTKMIYQTDRSYRKSFGSVLADPRNAKLAYNSGNIKRGALWHHKINWADICPKIILEG
;
A
#
# COMPACT_ATOMS: atom_id res chain seq x y z
N MET A 1 10.74 -12.04 16.36
CA MET A 1 10.04 -12.37 15.12
C MET A 1 11.04 -13.02 14.17
N LYS A 2 10.71 -14.16 13.63
CA LYS A 2 11.53 -14.85 12.62
C LYS A 2 11.20 -14.30 11.22
N ASN A 3 11.98 -14.65 10.19
CA ASN A 3 11.62 -14.29 8.81
C ASN A 3 10.29 -14.95 8.41
N ASP A 4 10.12 -16.21 8.82
CA ASP A 4 8.92 -17.00 8.57
C ASP A 4 7.64 -16.45 9.21
N ASP A 5 7.76 -15.48 10.13
CA ASP A 5 6.61 -14.74 10.68
C ASP A 5 6.08 -13.65 9.72
N ILE A 6 6.80 -13.37 8.60
CA ILE A 6 6.53 -12.26 7.68
C ILE A 6 6.22 -12.82 6.30
N ALA A 7 5.01 -12.61 5.82
CA ALA A 7 4.64 -12.92 4.44
C ALA A 7 5.02 -11.76 3.50
N ILE A 8 5.48 -12.07 2.30
CA ILE A 8 5.63 -11.12 1.20
C ILE A 8 4.51 -11.38 0.20
N LEU A 9 3.64 -10.39 -0.01
CA LEU A 9 2.53 -10.47 -0.94
C LEU A 9 2.74 -9.45 -2.06
N VAL A 10 2.61 -9.89 -3.30
CA VAL A 10 2.75 -9.03 -4.49
C VAL A 10 1.41 -8.97 -5.21
N LEU A 11 0.83 -7.78 -5.32
CA LEU A 11 -0.38 -7.59 -6.13
C LEU A 11 -0.01 -7.58 -7.61
N SER A 12 -0.63 -8.41 -8.43
CA SER A 12 -0.34 -8.41 -9.86
C SER A 12 -1.53 -8.83 -10.72
N ILE A 13 -1.59 -8.18 -11.88
CA ILE A 13 -2.44 -8.57 -13.01
C ILE A 13 -1.58 -8.94 -14.24
N GLN A 14 -0.27 -9.03 -14.07
CA GLN A 14 0.70 -9.23 -15.15
C GLN A 14 1.31 -10.62 -15.07
N ARG A 15 1.73 -11.17 -16.21
CA ARG A 15 2.55 -12.39 -16.24
C ARG A 15 3.89 -12.15 -15.54
N LYS A 16 4.47 -13.21 -14.98
CA LYS A 16 5.73 -13.18 -14.21
C LYS A 16 6.85 -12.41 -14.91
N GLY A 17 7.03 -12.59 -16.20
CA GLY A 17 8.06 -11.92 -16.97
C GLY A 17 7.95 -10.39 -17.03
N ALA A 18 6.73 -9.84 -16.90
CA ALA A 18 6.49 -8.40 -16.89
C ALA A 18 6.55 -7.80 -15.47
N ASN A 19 6.35 -8.62 -14.44
CA ASN A 19 6.31 -8.19 -13.05
C ASN A 19 7.71 -7.79 -12.55
N LYS A 20 7.93 -6.50 -12.37
CA LYS A 20 9.23 -5.96 -11.93
C LYS A 20 9.55 -6.33 -10.50
N THR A 21 8.53 -6.37 -9.63
CA THR A 21 8.67 -6.69 -8.22
C THR A 21 9.12 -8.14 -8.03
N VAL A 22 8.49 -9.08 -8.70
CA VAL A 22 8.88 -10.49 -8.63
C VAL A 22 10.32 -10.69 -9.14
N ARG A 23 10.67 -10.07 -10.28
CA ARG A 23 12.06 -10.10 -10.76
C ARG A 23 13.06 -9.51 -9.77
N TYR A 24 12.67 -8.50 -9.01
CA TYR A 24 13.50 -7.93 -7.96
C TYR A 24 13.65 -8.92 -6.79
N LEU A 25 12.56 -9.52 -6.33
CA LEU A 25 12.58 -10.49 -5.25
C LEU A 25 13.50 -11.67 -5.58
N GLU A 26 13.32 -12.28 -6.74
CA GLU A 26 14.13 -13.42 -7.20
C GLU A 26 15.63 -13.10 -7.31
N ARG A 27 15.99 -11.93 -7.87
CA ARG A 27 17.39 -11.50 -7.95
C ARG A 27 18.06 -11.28 -6.60
N ASN A 28 17.26 -11.04 -5.54
CA ASN A 28 17.75 -10.81 -4.19
C ASN A 28 17.51 -12.02 -3.26
N ASN A 29 17.26 -13.19 -3.84
CA ASN A 29 17.09 -14.47 -3.13
C ASN A 29 15.92 -14.46 -2.13
N PHE A 30 14.81 -13.86 -2.51
CA PHE A 30 13.53 -14.00 -1.83
C PHE A 30 12.79 -15.16 -2.46
N ASP A 31 12.80 -16.30 -1.79
CA ASP A 31 12.19 -17.53 -2.30
C ASP A 31 10.76 -17.72 -1.76
N ASP A 32 10.42 -17.03 -0.66
CA ASP A 32 9.10 -17.10 -0.02
C ASP A 32 8.33 -15.80 -0.26
N TYR A 33 7.52 -15.80 -1.30
CA TYR A 33 6.57 -14.74 -1.61
C TYR A 33 5.31 -15.34 -2.25
N THR A 34 4.20 -14.63 -2.15
CA THR A 34 2.94 -15.02 -2.79
C THR A 34 2.46 -13.91 -3.71
N VAL A 35 2.09 -14.25 -4.93
CA VAL A 35 1.52 -13.32 -5.91
C VAL A 35 0.01 -13.41 -5.86
N MET A 36 -0.63 -12.31 -5.48
CA MET A 36 -2.06 -12.17 -5.32
C MET A 36 -2.68 -11.79 -6.66
N ILE A 37 -3.40 -12.70 -7.28
CA ILE A 37 -3.96 -12.58 -8.63
C ILE A 37 -5.48 -12.55 -8.55
N PRO A 38 -6.16 -11.57 -9.15
CA PRO A 38 -7.62 -11.55 -9.19
C PRO A 38 -8.17 -12.65 -10.09
N SER A 39 -9.25 -13.30 -9.67
CA SER A 39 -10.00 -14.23 -10.52
C SER A 39 -10.54 -13.55 -11.78
N GLY A 40 -10.76 -14.33 -12.84
CA GLY A 40 -11.28 -13.83 -14.12
C GLY A 40 -10.22 -13.23 -15.05
N LEU A 41 -8.93 -13.32 -14.69
CA LEU A 41 -7.83 -13.13 -15.63
C LEU A 41 -7.54 -14.43 -16.39
N ASP A 42 -6.72 -14.29 -17.45
CA ASP A 42 -6.18 -15.41 -18.21
C ASP A 42 -5.41 -16.39 -17.29
N ASP A 43 -5.75 -17.66 -17.32
CA ASP A 43 -5.14 -18.70 -16.49
C ASP A 43 -3.61 -18.75 -16.64
N GLU A 44 -3.09 -18.44 -17.83
CA GLU A 44 -1.66 -18.36 -18.09
C GLU A 44 -0.93 -17.35 -17.18
N ILE A 45 -1.64 -16.36 -16.64
CA ILE A 45 -1.06 -15.40 -15.70
C ILE A 45 -0.73 -16.12 -14.40
N ALA A 46 -1.69 -16.85 -13.83
CA ALA A 46 -1.48 -17.62 -12.61
C ALA A 46 -0.45 -18.75 -12.82
N GLU A 47 -0.57 -19.48 -13.92
CA GLU A 47 0.37 -20.54 -14.27
C GLU A 47 1.81 -20.06 -14.38
N SER A 48 2.02 -18.82 -14.86
CA SER A 48 3.36 -18.25 -14.97
C SER A 48 4.09 -18.09 -13.63
N TYR A 49 3.38 -18.07 -12.51
CA TYR A 49 3.95 -17.95 -11.17
C TYR A 49 4.07 -19.30 -10.44
N GLY A 50 3.41 -20.36 -10.93
CA GLY A 50 3.45 -21.68 -10.31
C GLY A 50 2.99 -21.66 -8.85
N ASP A 51 3.76 -22.27 -7.95
CA ASP A 51 3.43 -22.39 -6.53
C ASP A 51 3.36 -21.03 -5.78
N HIS A 52 3.86 -19.96 -6.37
CA HIS A 52 3.75 -18.61 -5.82
C HIS A 52 2.41 -17.95 -6.09
N ALA A 53 1.58 -18.50 -6.98
CA ALA A 53 0.29 -17.90 -7.33
C ALA A 53 -0.77 -18.16 -6.25
N PHE A 54 -1.51 -17.11 -5.90
CA PHE A 54 -2.74 -17.22 -5.13
C PHE A 54 -3.85 -16.45 -5.84
N VAL A 55 -4.81 -17.17 -6.40
CA VAL A 55 -5.97 -16.57 -7.07
C VAL A 55 -7.05 -16.29 -6.04
N TYR A 56 -7.42 -15.01 -5.87
CA TYR A 56 -8.49 -14.60 -4.98
C TYR A 56 -9.79 -14.30 -5.75
N ASP A 57 -10.92 -14.56 -5.11
CA ASP A 57 -12.24 -14.28 -5.66
C ASP A 57 -12.50 -12.77 -5.64
N VAL A 58 -12.51 -12.17 -6.84
CA VAL A 58 -12.73 -10.72 -7.02
C VAL A 58 -14.14 -10.32 -6.58
N ASP A 59 -15.15 -11.15 -6.83
CA ASP A 59 -16.53 -10.79 -6.55
C ASP A 59 -16.82 -10.84 -5.04
N GLU A 60 -16.17 -11.76 -4.32
CA GLU A 60 -16.21 -11.76 -2.86
C GLU A 60 -15.51 -10.52 -2.27
N MET A 61 -14.37 -10.14 -2.82
CA MET A 61 -13.66 -8.93 -2.35
C MET A 61 -14.42 -7.65 -2.67
N LYS A 62 -15.06 -7.57 -3.84
CA LYS A 62 -15.91 -6.44 -4.23
C LYS A 62 -17.06 -6.19 -3.26
N LYS A 63 -17.65 -7.23 -2.67
CA LYS A 63 -18.72 -7.08 -1.66
C LYS A 63 -18.29 -6.28 -0.43
N LYS A 64 -16.99 -6.21 -0.16
CA LYS A 64 -16.41 -5.49 0.96
C LYS A 64 -15.99 -4.07 0.62
N VAL A 65 -16.04 -3.68 -0.65
CA VAL A 65 -15.54 -2.41 -1.16
C VAL A 65 -16.69 -1.46 -1.47
N ASP A 66 -16.56 -0.21 -1.02
CA ASP A 66 -17.46 0.88 -1.37
C ASP A 66 -16.98 1.56 -2.66
N PHE A 67 -17.74 1.40 -3.72
CA PHE A 67 -17.43 1.95 -5.04
C PHE A 67 -17.58 3.46 -5.14
N MET A 68 -18.14 4.13 -4.12
CA MET A 68 -18.29 5.58 -4.09
C MET A 68 -18.97 6.16 -5.35
N GLY A 69 -19.93 5.42 -5.91
CA GLY A 69 -20.63 5.81 -7.14
C GLY A 69 -19.75 5.85 -8.39
N THR A 70 -18.66 5.07 -8.42
CA THR A 70 -17.80 4.93 -9.62
C THR A 70 -18.11 3.62 -10.34
N ASP A 71 -17.78 3.57 -11.63
CA ASP A 71 -17.87 2.34 -12.45
C ASP A 71 -16.57 1.52 -12.37
N ILE A 72 -15.63 1.90 -11.51
CA ILE A 72 -14.37 1.19 -11.33
C ILE A 72 -14.64 -0.12 -10.60
N GLN A 73 -14.55 -1.22 -11.31
CA GLN A 73 -14.83 -2.55 -10.78
C GLN A 73 -13.63 -3.24 -10.16
N ASN A 74 -12.42 -2.84 -10.53
CA ASN A 74 -11.18 -3.40 -10.06
C ASN A 74 -10.23 -2.27 -9.68
N GLY A 75 -9.63 -2.36 -8.52
CA GLY A 75 -8.66 -1.39 -8.06
C GLY A 75 -7.70 -2.01 -7.06
N ALA A 76 -6.64 -1.30 -6.72
CA ALA A 76 -5.66 -1.75 -5.75
C ALA A 76 -6.29 -2.12 -4.40
N SER A 77 -7.38 -1.45 -4.02
CA SER A 77 -8.14 -1.75 -2.80
C SER A 77 -8.71 -3.15 -2.75
N VAL A 78 -9.20 -3.67 -3.88
CA VAL A 78 -9.74 -5.04 -3.98
C VAL A 78 -8.62 -6.05 -3.70
N GLY A 79 -7.45 -5.86 -4.31
CA GLY A 79 -6.28 -6.70 -4.08
C GLY A 79 -5.73 -6.57 -2.65
N ARG A 80 -5.70 -5.37 -2.09
CA ARG A 80 -5.27 -5.16 -0.69
C ARG A 80 -6.23 -5.75 0.31
N MET A 81 -7.54 -5.75 0.02
CA MET A 81 -8.53 -6.48 0.80
C MET A 81 -8.27 -7.98 0.77
N ALA A 82 -7.95 -8.54 -0.40
CA ALA A 82 -7.57 -9.94 -0.52
C ALA A 82 -6.29 -10.26 0.27
N CYS A 83 -5.28 -9.40 0.25
CA CYS A 83 -4.07 -9.57 1.06
C CYS A 83 -4.39 -9.58 2.56
N ASN A 84 -5.28 -8.70 3.00
CA ASN A 84 -5.69 -8.63 4.40
C ASN A 84 -6.47 -9.88 4.83
N ASP A 85 -7.37 -10.39 4.01
CA ASP A 85 -8.06 -11.65 4.26
C ASP A 85 -7.08 -12.83 4.29
N TRP A 86 -6.17 -12.86 3.33
CA TRP A 86 -5.18 -13.93 3.22
C TRP A 86 -4.31 -14.04 4.48
N ILE A 87 -3.74 -12.93 4.96
CA ILE A 87 -2.88 -12.97 6.16
C ILE A 87 -3.65 -13.40 7.42
N ARG A 88 -4.91 -13.04 7.54
CA ARG A 88 -5.74 -13.42 8.69
C ARG A 88 -6.03 -14.91 8.76
N THR A 89 -6.07 -15.59 7.62
CA THR A 89 -6.29 -17.04 7.56
C THR A 89 -5.01 -17.86 7.74
N ARG A 90 -3.85 -17.21 7.86
CA ARG A 90 -2.54 -17.88 7.98
C ARG A 90 -2.00 -17.77 9.40
N PRO A 91 -2.07 -18.86 10.21
CA PRO A 91 -1.63 -18.83 11.60
C PRO A 91 -0.12 -18.62 11.73
N ASP A 92 0.66 -19.05 10.75
CA ASP A 92 2.12 -19.03 10.78
C ASP A 92 2.70 -17.62 10.65
N TYR A 93 1.96 -16.69 10.03
CA TYR A 93 2.41 -15.33 9.84
C TYR A 93 1.83 -14.37 10.87
N LYS A 94 2.60 -13.39 11.26
CA LYS A 94 2.20 -12.27 12.13
C LYS A 94 1.86 -11.02 11.35
N MET A 95 2.51 -10.84 10.19
CA MET A 95 2.31 -9.70 9.34
C MET A 95 2.57 -10.04 7.87
N ALA A 96 2.06 -9.20 6.99
CA ALA A 96 2.39 -9.22 5.57
C ALA A 96 3.04 -7.90 5.14
N VAL A 97 3.97 -8.00 4.21
CA VAL A 97 4.47 -6.87 3.41
C VAL A 97 3.81 -6.97 2.05
N VAL A 98 2.99 -5.99 1.71
CA VAL A 98 2.27 -5.93 0.43
C VAL A 98 2.99 -4.97 -0.51
N LEU A 99 3.31 -5.45 -1.69
CA LEU A 99 4.02 -4.74 -2.74
C LEU A 99 3.15 -4.69 -4.01
N ASP A 100 3.23 -3.58 -4.74
CA ASP A 100 2.67 -3.49 -6.09
C ASP A 100 3.63 -4.15 -7.10
N ASP A 101 3.22 -4.44 -8.32
CA ASP A 101 3.98 -5.22 -9.31
C ASP A 101 5.01 -4.41 -10.12
N ASP A 102 5.07 -3.11 -9.92
CA ASP A 102 5.95 -2.19 -10.63
C ASP A 102 7.24 -1.80 -9.88
N TYR A 103 7.50 -2.45 -8.75
CA TYR A 103 8.70 -2.21 -7.95
C TYR A 103 9.97 -2.66 -8.67
N GLY A 104 10.82 -1.71 -9.02
CA GLY A 104 12.12 -1.98 -9.63
C GLY A 104 13.23 -2.28 -8.62
N GLY A 105 12.96 -2.10 -7.34
CA GLY A 105 13.90 -2.29 -6.25
C GLY A 105 13.62 -1.41 -5.06
N VAL A 106 14.14 -1.84 -3.92
CA VAL A 106 14.14 -1.07 -2.67
C VAL A 106 15.55 -0.54 -2.46
N VAL A 107 15.70 0.77 -2.37
CA VAL A 107 17.01 1.43 -2.24
C VAL A 107 17.08 2.10 -0.88
N SER A 108 18.19 1.91 -0.18
CA SER A 108 18.51 2.69 1.01
C SER A 108 19.32 3.93 0.62
N ASP A 109 18.83 5.10 0.96
CA ASP A 109 19.56 6.35 0.73
C ASP A 109 20.77 6.54 1.70
N TYR A 110 20.89 5.68 2.73
CA TYR A 110 21.95 5.77 3.74
C TYR A 110 23.16 4.90 3.46
N THR A 111 23.11 4.07 2.47
CA THR A 111 24.21 3.15 2.19
C THR A 111 24.65 3.29 0.75
N THR A 112 25.97 3.13 0.55
CA THR A 112 26.56 2.92 -0.78
C THR A 112 26.11 1.61 -1.43
N VAL A 113 25.29 0.80 -0.74
CA VAL A 113 24.72 -0.43 -1.25
C VAL A 113 23.39 -0.11 -1.93
N PRO A 114 23.34 -0.17 -3.26
CA PRO A 114 22.18 0.31 -4.04
C PRO A 114 20.95 -0.58 -3.90
N THR A 115 21.05 -1.73 -3.25
CA THR A 115 19.95 -2.70 -3.15
C THR A 115 19.95 -3.38 -1.79
N LEU A 116 18.83 -3.35 -1.10
CA LEU A 116 18.65 -4.14 0.10
C LEU A 116 18.55 -5.62 -0.30
N ASN A 117 19.44 -6.43 0.24
CA ASN A 117 19.32 -7.87 0.11
C ASN A 117 18.22 -8.40 1.04
N ASN A 118 17.86 -9.66 0.86
CA ASN A 118 16.84 -10.36 1.64
C ASN A 118 17.04 -10.17 3.16
N ARG A 119 18.24 -10.41 3.66
CA ARG A 119 18.53 -10.31 5.09
C ARG A 119 18.25 -8.90 5.64
N THR A 120 18.76 -7.88 4.98
CA THR A 120 18.60 -6.49 5.42
C THR A 120 17.14 -6.05 5.37
N PHE A 121 16.39 -6.48 4.36
CA PHE A 121 14.96 -6.20 4.25
C PHE A 121 14.19 -6.75 5.46
N TYR A 122 14.37 -8.04 5.78
CA TYR A 122 13.70 -8.65 6.93
C TYR A 122 14.09 -8.01 8.26
N GLU A 123 15.37 -7.64 8.43
CA GLU A 123 15.81 -6.96 9.67
C GLU A 123 15.15 -5.59 9.83
N ILE A 124 14.98 -4.83 8.75
CA ILE A 124 14.26 -3.55 8.78
C ILE A 124 12.80 -3.77 9.13
N VAL A 125 12.12 -4.70 8.47
CA VAL A 125 10.71 -5.00 8.74
C VAL A 125 10.50 -5.42 10.19
N LYS A 126 11.37 -6.29 10.72
CA LYS A 126 11.33 -6.72 12.13
C LYS A 126 11.55 -5.56 13.10
N ALA A 127 12.53 -4.70 12.81
CA ALA A 127 12.83 -3.54 13.66
C ALA A 127 11.63 -2.59 13.74
N VAL A 128 10.97 -2.33 12.61
CA VAL A 128 9.78 -1.48 12.57
C VAL A 128 8.59 -2.12 13.29
N TYR A 129 8.37 -3.41 13.07
CA TYR A 129 7.33 -4.15 13.79
C TYR A 129 7.56 -4.11 15.30
N LYS A 130 8.80 -4.38 15.74
CA LYS A 130 9.15 -4.33 17.15
C LYS A 130 8.94 -2.94 17.74
N LEU A 131 9.44 -1.91 17.07
CA LEU A 131 9.25 -0.53 17.51
C LEU A 131 7.77 -0.17 17.64
N GLY A 132 6.94 -0.57 16.69
CA GLY A 132 5.49 -0.40 16.74
C GLY A 132 4.87 -1.05 17.97
N LYS A 133 5.25 -2.30 18.26
CA LYS A 133 4.73 -3.04 19.44
C LYS A 133 5.22 -2.41 20.75
N ASP A 134 6.49 -2.04 20.84
CA ASP A 134 7.07 -1.44 22.05
C ASP A 134 6.42 -0.07 22.38
N LEU A 135 6.04 0.69 21.36
CA LEU A 135 5.36 1.98 21.52
C LEU A 135 3.83 1.85 21.61
N GLY A 136 3.27 0.64 21.58
CA GLY A 136 1.83 0.43 21.44
C GLY A 136 1.27 0.98 20.13
N ILE A 137 2.13 1.22 19.15
CA ILE A 137 1.82 1.79 17.85
C ILE A 137 1.87 0.67 16.84
N ILE A 138 0.74 0.31 16.27
CA ILE A 138 0.72 -0.65 15.17
C ILE A 138 0.98 0.11 13.89
N THR A 139 2.00 -0.33 13.17
CA THR A 139 2.38 0.27 11.90
C THR A 139 1.49 -0.24 10.79
N GLY A 140 0.83 0.66 10.10
CA GLY A 140 0.05 0.31 8.92
C GLY A 140 0.87 0.28 7.63
N GLY A 141 2.11 0.76 7.61
CA GLY A 141 2.92 0.74 6.39
C GLY A 141 4.05 1.76 6.32
N TYR A 142 4.74 1.75 5.20
CA TYR A 142 5.81 2.66 4.88
C TYR A 142 5.38 3.70 3.86
N SER A 143 5.85 4.90 4.04
CA SER A 143 5.77 5.95 3.01
C SER A 143 7.16 6.27 2.50
N GLY A 144 7.31 6.34 1.20
CA GLY A 144 8.51 6.91 0.59
C GLY A 144 8.59 8.43 0.83
N GLY A 145 9.70 8.94 1.35
CA GLY A 145 9.95 10.38 1.56
C GLY A 145 11.30 10.62 2.20
N ALA A 146 11.83 11.83 2.09
CA ALA A 146 13.20 12.14 2.48
C ALA A 146 13.49 12.06 3.99
N HIS A 147 12.48 11.95 4.84
CA HIS A 147 12.68 11.89 6.30
C HIS A 147 11.74 10.88 6.94
N PRO A 148 12.19 10.18 8.00
CA PRO A 148 11.30 9.42 8.87
C PRO A 148 10.22 10.37 9.40
N ASP A 149 8.98 10.04 9.12
CA ASP A 149 7.86 10.86 9.56
C ASP A 149 6.72 9.93 9.98
N THR A 150 6.22 10.14 11.17
CA THR A 150 5.08 9.40 11.71
C THR A 150 3.74 9.94 11.21
N LYS A 151 3.75 11.05 10.47
CA LYS A 151 2.55 11.77 10.00
C LYS A 151 2.29 11.56 8.51
N LYS A 152 2.63 10.39 7.97
CA LYS A 152 2.43 10.14 6.54
C LYS A 152 1.39 9.07 6.28
N ASN A 153 0.70 9.22 5.16
CA ASN A 153 -0.09 8.16 4.60
C ASN A 153 0.82 7.03 4.12
N ILE A 154 0.30 5.83 4.22
CA ILE A 154 0.92 4.64 3.67
C ILE A 154 0.89 4.77 2.15
N MET A 155 2.03 4.61 1.52
CA MET A 155 2.13 4.54 0.06
C MET A 155 3.15 3.47 -0.33
N ASN A 156 2.89 2.80 -1.41
CA ASN A 156 3.80 1.88 -2.10
C ASN A 156 4.07 0.56 -1.36
N VAL A 157 4.64 0.55 -0.17
CA VAL A 157 4.88 -0.67 0.62
C VAL A 157 3.96 -0.65 1.83
N TRP A 158 3.15 -1.69 1.97
CA TRP A 158 2.21 -1.82 3.06
C TRP A 158 2.68 -2.89 4.03
N LEU A 159 2.69 -2.56 5.30
CA LEU A 159 2.78 -3.55 6.36
C LEU A 159 1.39 -3.78 6.91
N ILE A 160 0.88 -4.98 6.75
CA ILE A 160 -0.40 -5.40 7.32
C ILE A 160 -0.09 -6.30 8.52
N ASP A 161 -0.31 -5.78 9.71
CA ASP A 161 -0.38 -6.59 10.92
C ASP A 161 -1.75 -7.31 10.91
N LYS A 162 -1.77 -8.63 11.07
CA LYS A 162 -3.02 -9.40 11.02
C LYS A 162 -4.04 -9.03 12.09
N ASP A 163 -3.59 -8.36 13.15
CA ASP A 163 -4.45 -7.89 14.23
C ASP A 163 -5.13 -6.53 13.91
N ILE A 164 -4.76 -5.90 12.77
CA ILE A 164 -5.41 -4.67 12.30
C ILE A 164 -6.67 -5.03 11.51
N GLU A 165 -7.79 -4.40 11.87
CA GLU A 165 -9.02 -4.52 11.10
C GLU A 165 -8.94 -3.78 9.75
N ASP A 166 -9.63 -4.29 8.73
CA ASP A 166 -9.60 -3.85 7.34
C ASP A 166 -10.46 -2.62 6.98
N ARG A 167 -11.13 -2.03 7.94
CA ARG A 167 -12.17 -1.01 7.68
C ARG A 167 -11.74 0.19 6.84
N GLY A 168 -10.46 0.49 6.75
CA GLY A 168 -9.96 1.58 5.92
C GLY A 168 -9.68 1.19 4.47
N LEU A 169 -9.60 -0.12 4.19
CA LEU A 169 -9.35 -0.63 2.84
C LEU A 169 -10.62 -0.66 1.97
N ASN A 170 -11.79 -0.43 2.55
CA ASN A 170 -13.06 -0.58 1.86
C ASN A 170 -13.38 0.53 0.84
N LYS A 171 -12.55 1.54 0.67
CA LYS A 171 -12.74 2.56 -0.37
C LYS A 171 -12.06 2.15 -1.65
N ILE A 172 -12.80 2.13 -2.75
CA ILE A 172 -12.24 1.75 -4.07
C ILE A 172 -11.16 2.73 -4.55
N LEU A 173 -11.24 3.97 -4.14
CA LEU A 173 -10.32 5.02 -4.51
C LEU A 173 -9.65 5.62 -3.28
N ASN A 174 -8.34 5.93 -3.40
CA ASN A 174 -7.54 6.56 -2.35
C ASN A 174 -7.48 5.71 -1.06
N GLU A 175 -7.50 4.42 -1.22
CA GLU A 175 -7.52 3.43 -0.14
C GLU A 175 -6.32 3.58 0.80
N ASP A 176 -5.17 3.98 0.26
CA ASP A 176 -3.94 4.26 1.01
C ASP A 176 -4.13 5.39 2.03
N VAL A 177 -4.74 6.48 1.60
CA VAL A 177 -5.04 7.62 2.46
C VAL A 177 -6.15 7.27 3.46
N CYS A 178 -7.23 6.64 3.00
CA CYS A 178 -8.35 6.26 3.85
C CYS A 178 -7.94 5.26 4.94
N TYR A 179 -7.13 4.27 4.59
CA TYR A 179 -6.56 3.33 5.54
C TYR A 179 -5.65 4.02 6.56
N SER A 180 -4.82 4.95 6.10
CA SER A 180 -3.96 5.74 6.99
C SER A 180 -4.76 6.55 8.00
N ILE A 181 -5.81 7.25 7.54
CA ILE A 181 -6.73 7.99 8.42
C ILE A 181 -7.32 7.05 9.46
N MET A 182 -7.81 5.89 9.05
CA MET A 182 -8.41 4.93 9.96
C MET A 182 -7.40 4.39 10.99
N CYS A 183 -6.17 4.09 10.58
CA CYS A 183 -5.12 3.68 11.51
C CYS A 183 -4.90 4.73 12.60
N TRP A 184 -4.81 6.00 12.21
CA TRP A 184 -4.64 7.11 13.13
C TRP A 184 -5.82 7.28 14.09
N HIS A 185 -7.06 7.18 13.60
CA HIS A 185 -8.26 7.23 14.45
C HIS A 185 -8.31 6.14 15.50
N ARG A 186 -7.59 5.06 15.31
CA ARG A 186 -7.47 3.93 16.24
C ARG A 186 -6.22 3.95 17.09
N GLY A 187 -5.51 5.07 17.11
CA GLY A 187 -4.27 5.18 17.85
C GLY A 187 -3.11 4.36 17.23
N LYS A 188 -3.22 4.01 15.95
CA LYS A 188 -2.20 3.26 15.21
C LYS A 188 -1.40 4.24 14.36
N ALA A 189 -0.09 4.28 14.51
CA ALA A 189 0.75 5.17 13.73
C ALA A 189 1.29 4.50 12.46
N ASN A 190 1.43 5.28 11.41
CA ASN A 190 2.14 4.89 10.21
C ASN A 190 3.53 5.49 10.23
N PHE A 191 4.55 4.70 9.91
CA PHE A 191 5.92 5.18 9.83
C PHE A 191 6.33 5.42 8.39
N GLY A 192 6.84 6.62 8.11
CA GLY A 192 7.62 6.88 6.93
C GLY A 192 9.05 6.38 7.11
N LEU A 193 9.46 5.41 6.32
CA LEU A 193 10.87 4.97 6.25
C LEU A 193 11.52 5.46 4.96
N GLY A 194 11.21 6.68 4.57
CA GLY A 194 11.55 7.22 3.27
C GLY A 194 13.02 7.18 2.90
N ASN A 195 13.89 7.24 3.90
CA ASN A 195 15.33 7.17 3.66
C ASN A 195 15.88 5.74 3.69
N VAL A 196 15.05 4.76 4.05
CA VAL A 196 15.46 3.36 4.14
C VAL A 196 14.89 2.53 3.01
N LEU A 197 13.69 2.86 2.55
CA LEU A 197 12.99 2.12 1.51
C LEU A 197 12.42 3.10 0.47
N ARG A 198 13.09 3.22 -0.66
CA ARG A 198 12.61 4.03 -1.77
C ARG A 198 12.15 3.14 -2.92
N SER A 199 10.87 3.22 -3.27
CA SER A 199 10.43 2.60 -4.50
C SER A 199 10.98 3.37 -5.70
N GLY A 200 11.45 2.64 -6.68
CA GLY A 200 11.87 3.22 -7.96
C GLY A 200 10.69 3.65 -8.85
N ALA A 201 9.46 3.50 -8.38
CA ALA A 201 8.27 3.91 -9.12
C ALA A 201 8.22 5.43 -9.24
N GLN A 202 8.56 5.92 -10.41
CA GLN A 202 8.33 7.33 -10.74
C GLN A 202 6.85 7.54 -10.99
N THR A 203 6.30 8.61 -10.46
CA THR A 203 4.94 9.05 -10.80
C THR A 203 4.89 9.22 -12.32
N ALA A 204 4.20 8.34 -13.01
CA ALA A 204 4.07 8.40 -14.46
C ALA A 204 3.48 9.74 -14.91
N GLU A 205 3.97 10.25 -16.01
CA GLU A 205 3.33 11.37 -16.70
C GLU A 205 1.90 10.96 -17.09
N MET A 206 0.95 11.89 -17.01
CA MET A 206 -0.48 11.60 -17.26
C MET A 206 -0.73 10.85 -18.57
N GLU A 207 0.04 11.14 -19.59
CA GLU A 207 -0.05 10.52 -20.91
C GLU A 207 0.38 9.04 -20.93
N LYS A 208 1.17 8.64 -19.93
CA LYS A 208 1.70 7.27 -19.78
C LYS A 208 0.95 6.45 -18.74
N LEU A 209 -0.11 7.01 -18.15
CA LEU A 209 -0.93 6.30 -17.18
C LEU A 209 -1.82 5.29 -17.89
N ASP A 210 -1.81 4.06 -17.41
CA ASP A 210 -2.69 2.99 -17.88
C ASP A 210 -3.75 2.62 -16.84
N GLY A 211 -4.78 1.91 -17.31
CA GLY A 211 -5.79 1.31 -16.46
C GLY A 211 -6.59 2.29 -15.61
N ASN A 212 -6.85 1.88 -14.38
CA ASN A 212 -7.70 2.64 -13.44
C ASN A 212 -7.16 4.02 -13.11
N THR A 213 -5.86 4.20 -13.07
CA THR A 213 -5.23 5.50 -12.76
C THR A 213 -5.55 6.54 -13.84
N LYS A 214 -5.48 6.14 -15.12
CA LYS A 214 -5.84 7.00 -16.24
C LYS A 214 -7.30 7.44 -16.16
N MET A 215 -8.20 6.48 -15.92
CA MET A 215 -9.63 6.76 -15.80
C MET A 215 -9.94 7.73 -14.65
N ILE A 216 -9.35 7.54 -13.46
CA ILE A 216 -9.51 8.40 -12.30
C ILE A 216 -9.12 9.87 -12.60
N TYR A 217 -7.99 10.07 -13.29
CA TYR A 217 -7.49 11.41 -13.55
C TYR A 217 -8.18 12.09 -14.75
N GLN A 218 -8.63 11.34 -15.73
CA GLN A 218 -9.25 11.88 -16.94
C GLN A 218 -10.74 12.16 -16.78
N THR A 219 -11.48 11.31 -16.06
CA THR A 219 -12.94 11.38 -16.01
C THR A 219 -13.44 12.55 -15.17
N ASP A 220 -12.92 12.70 -13.95
CA ASP A 220 -13.38 13.72 -13.01
C ASP A 220 -12.26 14.52 -12.34
N ARG A 221 -11.08 14.49 -12.96
CA ARG A 221 -9.88 15.16 -12.47
C ARG A 221 -9.59 14.88 -11.00
N SER A 222 -9.68 13.62 -10.62
CA SER A 222 -9.45 13.13 -9.25
C SER A 222 -10.47 13.57 -8.19
N TYR A 223 -11.62 14.12 -8.59
CA TYR A 223 -12.64 14.57 -7.63
C TYR A 223 -13.08 13.44 -6.69
N ARG A 224 -13.58 12.31 -7.25
CA ARG A 224 -14.06 11.17 -6.47
C ARG A 224 -12.96 10.55 -5.60
N LYS A 225 -11.75 10.42 -6.16
CA LYS A 225 -10.58 9.97 -5.40
C LYS A 225 -10.35 10.84 -4.16
N SER A 226 -10.33 12.15 -4.35
CA SER A 226 -10.08 13.10 -3.26
C SER A 226 -11.24 13.19 -2.28
N PHE A 227 -12.47 13.04 -2.76
CA PHE A 227 -13.67 13.02 -1.93
C PHE A 227 -13.72 11.82 -1.00
N GLY A 228 -13.14 10.68 -1.38
CA GLY A 228 -13.02 9.51 -0.52
C GLY A 228 -12.35 9.82 0.82
N SER A 229 -11.30 10.62 0.80
CA SER A 229 -10.62 11.06 2.02
C SER A 229 -11.50 11.95 2.90
N VAL A 230 -12.34 12.78 2.29
CA VAL A 230 -13.31 13.63 3.02
C VAL A 230 -14.39 12.77 3.67
N LEU A 231 -14.86 11.72 2.98
CA LEU A 231 -15.82 10.78 3.57
C LEU A 231 -15.20 9.96 4.71
N ALA A 232 -13.89 9.67 4.63
CA ALA A 232 -13.19 8.95 5.69
C ALA A 232 -13.04 9.79 6.96
N ASP A 233 -12.79 11.11 6.82
CA ASP A 233 -12.71 12.04 7.94
C ASP A 233 -13.15 13.45 7.54
N PRO A 234 -14.44 13.77 7.60
CA PRO A 234 -14.96 15.07 7.18
C PRO A 234 -14.55 16.25 8.07
N ARG A 235 -14.00 15.99 9.28
CA ARG A 235 -13.52 17.06 10.17
C ARG A 235 -12.13 17.54 9.75
N ASN A 236 -11.28 16.61 9.35
CA ASN A 236 -9.85 16.87 9.14
C ASN A 236 -9.44 16.80 7.66
N ALA A 237 -10.32 16.34 6.78
CA ALA A 237 -10.07 16.29 5.35
C ALA A 237 -11.02 17.22 4.58
N LYS A 238 -10.51 17.91 3.59
CA LYS A 238 -11.29 18.74 2.69
C LYS A 238 -10.80 18.65 1.26
N LEU A 239 -11.69 18.94 0.32
CA LEU A 239 -11.32 19.08 -1.08
C LEU A 239 -10.55 20.39 -1.29
N ALA A 240 -9.53 20.31 -2.11
CA ALA A 240 -8.76 21.44 -2.59
C ALA A 240 -8.60 21.33 -4.11
N TYR A 241 -8.77 22.44 -4.81
CA TYR A 241 -8.49 22.50 -6.24
C TYR A 241 -7.08 22.99 -6.45
N ASN A 242 -6.26 22.21 -7.11
CA ASN A 242 -4.87 22.55 -7.43
C ASN A 242 -4.78 22.93 -8.91
N SER A 243 -4.69 24.22 -9.20
CA SER A 243 -4.55 24.73 -10.56
C SER A 243 -3.12 24.73 -11.10
N GLY A 244 -2.13 24.51 -10.23
CA GLY A 244 -0.71 24.75 -10.52
C GLY A 244 0.12 23.52 -10.88
N ASN A 245 -0.46 22.35 -11.08
CA ASN A 245 0.32 21.17 -11.45
C ASN A 245 0.63 21.17 -12.95
N ILE A 246 1.83 21.63 -13.30
CA ILE A 246 2.29 21.74 -14.69
C ILE A 246 2.25 20.41 -15.45
N LYS A 247 2.48 19.29 -14.78
CA LYS A 247 2.54 17.95 -15.42
C LYS A 247 1.18 17.26 -15.53
N ARG A 248 0.23 17.56 -14.65
CA ARG A 248 -1.05 16.87 -14.55
C ARG A 248 -2.27 17.77 -14.84
N GLY A 249 -2.02 19.04 -15.14
CA GLY A 249 -3.09 20.02 -15.24
C GLY A 249 -3.78 20.31 -13.90
N ALA A 250 -4.88 21.03 -13.96
CA ALA A 250 -5.68 21.35 -12.78
C ALA A 250 -6.43 20.11 -12.27
N LEU A 251 -6.24 19.75 -11.03
CA LEU A 251 -6.80 18.55 -10.41
C LEU A 251 -7.44 18.87 -9.06
N TRP A 252 -8.47 18.12 -8.73
CA TRP A 252 -8.94 18.02 -7.36
C TRP A 252 -7.95 17.24 -6.52
N HIS A 253 -7.73 17.70 -5.29
CA HIS A 253 -6.89 17.03 -4.32
C HIS A 253 -7.53 17.07 -2.94
N HIS A 254 -7.21 16.11 -2.10
CA HIS A 254 -7.55 16.17 -0.69
C HIS A 254 -6.50 17.00 0.06
N LYS A 255 -6.93 17.79 1.03
CA LYS A 255 -6.08 18.43 2.02
C LYS A 255 -6.45 17.86 3.38
N ILE A 256 -5.50 17.20 4.03
CA ILE A 256 -5.71 16.51 5.30
C ILE A 256 -4.90 17.21 6.38
N ASN A 257 -5.53 17.48 7.50
CA ASN A 257 -4.86 17.97 8.68
C ASN A 257 -4.39 16.79 9.54
N TRP A 258 -3.27 16.21 9.14
CA TRP A 258 -2.68 15.07 9.82
C TRP A 258 -2.36 15.33 11.29
N ALA A 259 -2.04 16.58 11.64
CA ALA A 259 -1.71 16.94 13.02
C ALA A 259 -2.88 16.75 13.99
N ASP A 260 -4.13 16.91 13.50
CA ASP A 260 -5.31 16.73 14.33
C ASP A 260 -5.81 15.28 14.34
N ILE A 261 -5.49 14.52 13.31
CA ILE A 261 -5.82 13.09 13.22
C ILE A 261 -4.83 12.24 14.03
N CYS A 262 -3.54 12.61 13.99
CA CYS A 262 -2.49 11.83 14.63
C CYS A 262 -2.69 11.75 16.14
N PRO A 263 -2.57 10.57 16.75
CA PRO A 263 -2.56 10.43 18.20
C PRO A 263 -1.47 11.33 18.80
N LYS A 264 -1.84 12.07 19.84
CA LYS A 264 -0.88 12.87 20.60
C LYS A 264 -0.31 11.99 21.70
N ILE A 265 1.01 11.86 21.74
CA ILE A 265 1.68 11.27 22.89
C ILE A 265 1.62 12.33 24.00
N ILE A 266 0.78 12.10 24.99
CA ILE A 266 0.76 12.90 26.20
C ILE A 266 1.81 12.27 27.12
N LEU A 267 2.94 12.93 27.27
CA LEU A 267 3.88 12.58 28.34
C LEU A 267 3.23 13.07 29.63
N GLU A 268 2.73 12.17 30.44
CA GLU A 268 2.38 12.47 31.81
C GLU A 268 3.70 12.77 32.55
N GLY A 269 3.84 14.03 32.97
CA GLY A 269 5.01 14.52 33.71
C GLY A 269 5.05 14.04 35.15
#